data_a0568280e1705dac6bacc13addd7baeb
#
_entry.id   a0568280e1705dac6bacc13addd7baeb
#
_cell.length_a   1.000
_cell.length_b   1.000
_cell.length_c   1.000
_cell.angle_alpha   90.00
_cell.angle_beta   90.00
_cell.angle_gamma   90.00
#
_symmetry.space_group_name_H-M   'P 1'
#
loop_
_entity.id
_entity.type
_entity.pdbx_description
1 polymer ?
#
loop_
_entity_poly.entity_id
_entity_poly.type
_entity_poly.pdbx_seq_one_letter_code
_entity_poly.pdbx_strand_id
1 'polypeptide(L)'
;MRALSLAIAAAVSLASAGLAFAASDRVTDSQYLAAARCSGLAEGTGQSADAFDAFLKAQSKGRSGNIADRADVARDKARHAAKIANETQKSTFAQELRGACAAYTAG
;
A
#
# COMPACT_ATOMS: atom_id res chain seq x y z
N MET A 1 1.15 -41.02 6.75
CA MET A 1 1.80 -40.15 5.81
C MET A 1 0.86 -39.21 5.10
N ARG A 2 -0.29 -39.62 4.75
CA ARG A 2 -1.18 -38.72 4.08
C ARG A 2 -1.57 -37.55 4.97
N ALA A 3 -1.56 -37.73 6.20
CA ALA A 3 -2.01 -36.71 7.13
C ALA A 3 -1.11 -35.47 7.13
N LEU A 4 0.07 -35.64 6.68
CA LEU A 4 1.04 -34.58 6.77
C LEU A 4 0.72 -33.35 5.97
N SER A 5 0.16 -33.57 4.83
CA SER A 5 -0.05 -32.44 3.95
C SER A 5 -1.06 -31.45 4.45
N LEU A 6 -1.87 -31.88 5.35
CA LEU A 6 -2.95 -31.02 5.79
C LEU A 6 -2.51 -29.84 6.58
N ALA A 7 -1.47 -30.03 7.36
CA ALA A 7 -1.02 -28.99 8.25
C ALA A 7 -0.60 -27.73 7.51
N ILE A 8 -0.13 -27.92 6.32
CA ILE A 8 0.45 -26.83 5.57
C ILE A 8 -0.58 -25.81 5.16
N ALA A 9 -1.72 -26.30 4.82
CA ALA A 9 -2.77 -25.41 4.35
C ALA A 9 -3.21 -24.42 5.41
N ALA A 10 -3.19 -24.86 6.63
CA ALA A 10 -3.63 -23.99 7.72
C ALA A 10 -2.73 -22.78 7.89
N ALA A 11 -1.46 -22.98 7.72
CA ALA A 11 -0.52 -21.88 7.91
C ALA A 11 -0.74 -20.79 6.89
N VAL A 12 -1.06 -21.17 5.70
CA VAL A 12 -1.27 -20.20 4.65
C VAL A 12 -2.48 -19.34 4.94
N SER A 13 -3.50 -19.94 5.46
CA SER A 13 -4.71 -19.20 5.79
C SER A 13 -4.46 -18.11 6.80
N LEU A 14 -3.64 -18.40 7.77
CA LEU A 14 -3.35 -17.43 8.80
C LEU A 14 -2.65 -16.21 8.25
N ALA A 15 -1.70 -16.43 7.37
CA ALA A 15 -0.98 -15.34 6.78
C ALA A 15 -1.91 -14.42 6.01
N SER A 16 -2.84 -15.00 5.29
CA SER A 16 -3.80 -14.21 4.55
C SER A 16 -4.67 -13.37 5.44
N ALA A 17 -5.12 -13.97 6.51
CA ALA A 17 -5.99 -13.26 7.43
C ALA A 17 -5.31 -12.07 8.06
N GLY A 18 -4.03 -12.17 8.31
CA GLY A 18 -3.30 -11.09 8.95
C GLY A 18 -3.17 -9.85 8.10
N LEU A 19 -3.37 -9.97 6.81
CA LEU A 19 -3.24 -8.83 5.93
C LEU A 19 -4.55 -8.08 5.72
N ALA A 20 -5.63 -8.66 6.16
CA ALA A 20 -6.92 -8.05 5.92
C ALA A 20 -7.17 -6.96 6.94
N PHE A 21 -6.87 -5.74 6.60
CA PHE A 21 -7.46 -4.62 7.32
C PHE A 21 -8.93 -4.68 7.01
N ALA A 22 -9.76 -4.68 7.99
CA ALA A 22 -11.17 -4.59 7.70
C ALA A 22 -11.38 -3.28 6.96
N ALA A 23 -12.12 -3.31 5.88
CA ALA A 23 -12.34 -2.12 5.07
C ALA A 23 -12.98 -1.00 5.87
N SER A 24 -13.73 -1.35 6.91
CA SER A 24 -14.37 -0.37 7.77
C SER A 24 -13.43 0.24 8.79
N ASP A 25 -12.28 -0.36 9.00
CA ASP A 25 -11.37 0.12 10.03
C ASP A 25 -10.61 1.34 9.55
N ARG A 26 -10.44 2.25 10.48
CA ARG A 26 -9.63 3.43 10.21
C ARG A 26 -8.16 3.06 10.36
N VAL A 27 -7.39 3.35 9.35
CA VAL A 27 -5.95 3.11 9.41
C VAL A 27 -5.28 4.21 10.23
N THR A 28 -4.11 3.89 10.75
CA THR A 28 -3.31 4.85 11.52
C THR A 28 -2.78 5.93 10.59
N ASP A 29 -2.31 7.04 11.18
CA ASP A 29 -1.67 8.09 10.41
C ASP A 29 -0.47 7.57 9.62
N SER A 30 0.31 6.70 10.24
CA SER A 30 1.47 6.09 9.61
C SER A 30 1.07 5.29 8.37
N GLN A 31 0.01 4.52 8.48
CA GLN A 31 -0.50 3.73 7.36
C GLN A 31 -1.10 4.64 6.27
N TYR A 32 -1.74 5.72 6.68
CA TYR A 32 -2.26 6.69 5.73
C TYR A 32 -1.12 7.31 4.91
N LEU A 33 -0.03 7.69 5.56
CA LEU A 33 1.14 8.22 4.88
C LEU A 33 1.78 7.18 3.96
N ALA A 34 1.81 5.92 4.39
CA ALA A 34 2.32 4.84 3.55
C ALA A 34 1.47 4.66 2.30
N ALA A 35 0.17 4.77 2.43
CA ALA A 35 -0.73 4.69 1.26
C ALA A 35 -0.49 5.85 0.30
N ALA A 36 -0.21 7.05 0.82
CA ALA A 36 0.11 8.19 -0.01
C ALA A 36 1.39 7.95 -0.82
N ARG A 37 2.39 7.36 -0.18
CA ARG A 37 3.61 6.95 -0.88
C ARG A 37 3.29 5.97 -2.00
N CYS A 38 2.44 5.00 -1.74
CA CYS A 38 2.06 4.01 -2.75
C CYS A 38 1.38 4.65 -3.95
N SER A 39 0.51 5.64 -3.73
CA SER A 39 -0.10 6.40 -4.81
C SER A 39 0.96 7.06 -5.67
N GLY A 40 1.93 7.71 -5.05
CA GLY A 40 3.02 8.36 -5.77
C GLY A 40 3.87 7.39 -6.56
N LEU A 41 4.19 6.23 -5.97
CA LEU A 41 4.97 5.21 -6.67
C LEU A 41 4.23 4.70 -7.90
N ALA A 42 2.93 4.49 -7.79
CA ALA A 42 2.13 4.04 -8.93
C ALA A 42 2.17 5.06 -10.05
N GLU A 43 1.93 6.33 -9.72
CA GLU A 43 1.98 7.40 -10.72
C GLU A 43 3.34 7.49 -11.40
N GLY A 44 4.39 7.47 -10.61
CA GLY A 44 5.73 7.64 -11.13
C GLY A 44 6.22 6.48 -11.97
N THR A 45 5.68 5.28 -11.75
CA THR A 45 6.02 4.11 -12.56
C THR A 45 5.07 3.91 -13.73
N GLY A 46 4.12 4.80 -13.92
CA GLY A 46 3.18 4.71 -15.03
C GLY A 46 2.01 3.78 -14.79
N GLN A 47 1.77 3.40 -13.55
CA GLN A 47 0.64 2.56 -13.20
C GLN A 47 -0.50 3.42 -12.68
N SER A 48 -1.71 2.88 -12.72
CA SER A 48 -2.86 3.61 -12.20
C SER A 48 -2.77 3.75 -10.69
N ALA A 49 -3.00 4.95 -10.20
CA ALA A 49 -3.06 5.24 -8.78
C ALA A 49 -4.51 5.30 -8.26
N ASP A 50 -5.47 5.00 -9.10
CA ASP A 50 -6.89 5.21 -8.76
C ASP A 50 -7.32 4.51 -7.48
N ALA A 51 -6.90 3.25 -7.29
CA ALA A 51 -7.27 2.50 -6.10
C ALA A 51 -6.66 3.11 -4.84
N PHE A 52 -5.41 3.56 -4.93
CA PHE A 52 -4.77 4.22 -3.79
C PHE A 52 -5.43 5.55 -3.49
N ASP A 53 -5.78 6.30 -4.51
CA ASP A 53 -6.42 7.60 -4.33
C ASP A 53 -7.81 7.43 -3.70
N ALA A 54 -8.55 6.42 -4.11
CA ALA A 54 -9.83 6.11 -3.51
C ALA A 54 -9.68 5.75 -2.03
N PHE A 55 -8.67 4.94 -1.72
CA PHE A 55 -8.37 4.59 -0.34
C PHE A 55 -8.05 5.83 0.50
N LEU A 56 -7.18 6.68 -0.02
CA LEU A 56 -6.80 7.91 0.68
C LEU A 56 -7.99 8.81 0.92
N LYS A 57 -8.85 8.94 -0.07
CA LYS A 57 -10.05 9.77 0.09
C LYS A 57 -10.95 9.22 1.18
N ALA A 58 -11.15 7.91 1.19
CA ALA A 58 -12.00 7.28 2.19
C ALA A 58 -11.41 7.43 3.59
N GLN A 59 -10.10 7.43 3.71
CA GLN A 59 -9.41 7.47 4.99
C GLN A 59 -9.03 8.89 5.44
N SER A 60 -9.35 9.90 4.65
CA SER A 60 -8.92 11.27 4.94
C SER A 60 -9.72 11.94 6.04
N LYS A 61 -10.93 11.50 6.29
CA LYS A 61 -11.81 12.17 7.22
C LYS A 61 -11.23 12.20 8.62
N GLY A 62 -11.28 13.38 9.22
CA GLY A 62 -10.83 13.54 10.60
C GLY A 62 -9.32 13.56 10.79
N ARG A 63 -8.55 13.55 9.72
CA ARG A 63 -7.10 13.68 9.84
C ARG A 63 -6.72 15.14 10.00
N SER A 64 -5.67 15.40 10.78
CA SER A 64 -5.20 16.78 10.97
C SER A 64 -4.64 17.32 9.66
N GLY A 65 -4.63 18.65 9.53
CA GLY A 65 -4.03 19.29 8.36
C GLY A 65 -2.56 18.96 8.21
N ASN A 66 -1.86 18.78 9.33
CA ASN A 66 -0.45 18.38 9.29
C ASN A 66 -0.27 17.03 8.62
N ILE A 67 -1.12 16.06 8.94
CA ILE A 67 -1.04 14.75 8.33
C ILE A 67 -1.42 14.81 6.84
N ALA A 68 -2.42 15.59 6.50
CA ALA A 68 -2.80 15.77 5.10
C ALA A 68 -1.65 16.37 4.28
N ASP A 69 -0.97 17.36 4.83
CA ASP A 69 0.17 17.98 4.15
C ASP A 69 1.32 17.00 4.00
N ARG A 70 1.59 16.22 5.03
CA ARG A 70 2.65 15.21 4.97
C ARG A 70 2.33 14.11 3.96
N ALA A 71 1.08 13.78 3.81
CA ALA A 71 0.67 12.81 2.81
C ALA A 71 0.94 13.33 1.40
N ASP A 72 0.63 14.60 1.15
CA ASP A 72 0.92 15.21 -0.14
C ASP A 72 2.41 15.19 -0.44
N VAL A 73 3.22 15.54 0.55
CA VAL A 73 4.68 15.52 0.39
C VAL A 73 5.18 14.10 0.12
N ALA A 74 4.67 13.12 0.87
CA ALA A 74 5.08 11.73 0.68
C ALA A 74 4.75 11.24 -0.73
N ARG A 75 3.57 11.59 -1.23
CA ARG A 75 3.16 11.21 -2.57
C ARG A 75 4.05 11.86 -3.63
N ASP A 76 4.31 13.15 -3.50
CA ASP A 76 5.13 13.87 -4.46
C ASP A 76 6.56 13.37 -4.50
N LYS A 77 7.13 13.09 -3.33
CA LYS A 77 8.48 12.53 -3.26
C LYS A 77 8.55 11.16 -3.91
N ALA A 78 7.58 10.31 -3.64
CA ALA A 78 7.56 8.97 -4.19
C ALA A 78 7.38 9.00 -5.72
N ARG A 79 6.50 9.87 -6.21
CA ARG A 79 6.29 10.02 -7.63
C ARG A 79 7.57 10.46 -8.33
N HIS A 80 8.24 11.44 -7.77
CA HIS A 80 9.49 11.93 -8.33
C HIS A 80 10.56 10.83 -8.33
N ALA A 81 10.72 10.16 -7.19
CA ALA A 81 11.71 9.09 -7.08
C ALA A 81 11.45 7.99 -8.11
N ALA A 82 10.19 7.63 -8.30
CA ALA A 82 9.83 6.59 -9.26
C ALA A 82 10.09 7.03 -10.70
N LYS A 83 9.87 8.29 -11.01
CA LYS A 83 10.08 8.80 -12.37
C LYS A 83 11.55 8.79 -12.77
N ILE A 84 12.45 9.07 -11.82
CA ILE A 84 13.87 9.14 -12.12
C ILE A 84 14.62 7.85 -11.76
N ALA A 85 13.89 6.80 -11.40
CA ALA A 85 14.49 5.55 -10.94
C ALA A 85 15.24 4.84 -12.06
N ASN A 86 16.37 4.23 -11.70
CA ASN A 86 17.05 3.31 -12.60
C ASN A 86 16.34 1.95 -12.59
N GLU A 87 16.82 1.00 -13.38
CA GLU A 87 16.14 -0.29 -13.52
C GLU A 87 16.03 -1.06 -12.20
N THR A 88 17.08 -1.03 -11.40
CA THR A 88 17.07 -1.71 -10.11
C THR A 88 16.04 -1.09 -9.18
N GLN A 89 16.01 0.23 -9.13
CA GLN A 89 15.05 0.95 -8.29
C GLN A 89 13.61 0.72 -8.77
N LYS A 90 13.40 0.70 -10.07
CA LYS A 90 12.07 0.43 -10.63
C LYS A 90 11.58 -0.94 -10.21
N SER A 91 12.47 -1.93 -10.23
CA SER A 91 12.13 -3.27 -9.79
C SER A 91 11.75 -3.28 -8.33
N THR A 92 12.48 -2.55 -7.50
CA THR A 92 12.17 -2.44 -6.06
C THR A 92 10.81 -1.79 -5.85
N PHE A 93 10.53 -0.71 -6.56
CA PHE A 93 9.24 -0.04 -6.44
C PHE A 93 8.09 -0.93 -6.92
N ALA A 94 8.31 -1.70 -7.98
CA ALA A 94 7.31 -2.63 -8.46
C ALA A 94 7.00 -3.71 -7.42
N GLN A 95 8.03 -4.19 -6.73
CA GLN A 95 7.85 -5.15 -5.65
C GLN A 95 7.08 -4.53 -4.48
N GLU A 96 7.40 -3.31 -4.13
CA GLU A 96 6.70 -2.61 -3.06
C GLU A 96 5.22 -2.45 -3.40
N LEU A 97 4.91 -2.09 -4.64
CA LEU A 97 3.53 -1.94 -5.08
C LEU A 97 2.75 -3.25 -5.01
N ARG A 98 3.38 -4.36 -5.34
CA ARG A 98 2.73 -5.67 -5.27
C ARG A 98 2.66 -6.23 -3.86
N GLY A 99 3.58 -5.82 -3.00
CA GLY A 99 3.69 -6.31 -1.64
C GLY A 99 3.03 -5.39 -0.63
N ALA A 100 3.83 -4.51 -0.05
CA ALA A 100 3.37 -3.64 1.03
C ALA A 100 2.18 -2.77 0.63
N CYS A 101 2.13 -2.33 -0.60
CA CYS A 101 1.06 -1.44 -1.06
C CYS A 101 -0.25 -2.17 -1.32
N ALA A 102 -0.23 -3.49 -1.46
CA ALA A 102 -1.44 -4.24 -1.79
C ALA A 102 -2.55 -4.06 -0.75
N ALA A 103 -2.18 -3.84 0.50
CA ALA A 103 -3.14 -3.64 1.57
C ALA A 103 -4.00 -2.38 1.38
N TYR A 104 -3.52 -1.43 0.62
CA TYR A 104 -4.20 -0.14 0.44
C TYR A 104 -5.01 -0.06 -0.84
N THR A 105 -5.10 -1.15 -1.57
CA THR A 105 -5.96 -1.22 -2.75
C THR A 105 -7.21 -2.03 -2.52
N ALA A 106 -7.25 -2.75 -1.41
CA ALA A 106 -8.42 -3.54 -1.07
C ALA A 106 -9.48 -2.58 -0.56
N GLY A 107 -10.50 -2.44 -1.19
CA GLY A 107 -11.43 -1.46 -0.69
C GLY A 107 -12.81 -1.72 -1.05
#